data_0dc91a1f070ca948ff22925ef4cd4eef
#
_entry.id   0dc91a1f070ca948ff22925ef4cd4eef
#
_cell.length_a   1.000
_cell.length_b   1.000
_cell.length_c   1.000
_cell.angle_alpha   90.00
_cell.angle_beta   90.00
_cell.angle_gamma   90.00
#
_symmetry.space_group_name_H-M   'P 1'
#
loop_
_entity.id
_entity.type
_entity.pdbx_description
1 polymer ?
#
loop_
_entity_poly.entity_id
_entity_poly.type
_entity_poly.pdbx_seq_one_letter_code
_entity_poly.pdbx_strand_id
1 'polypeptide(L)'
;HYGKCKRISPEAPVPILKEDYFETKEGMSSNVYENLLSLGVSVTHLKNKEQIEKHRIVDMTYRQQLIRYDVGENNIQPLNLNKLKTGFDIVVVSDYNKGFITYDVAKYICNFYKDVPIFVDTKKKNLKCFKNCYIKINNIEYELLEGINEDCELIVTLGGEGALYNKQIYKTKKVEVYDVCGAGDVFLSALVYKFSKSKDIKSSIHTANKFASYTVTKLGSYVLTKKDIQQLEKEKIKPN
;
A
#
# COMPACT_ATOMS: atom_id res chain seq x y z
N HIS A 1 -10.36 -14.44 10.18
CA HIS A 1 -11.24 -15.51 10.66
C HIS A 1 -11.47 -16.50 9.53
N TYR A 2 -11.03 -17.72 9.71
CA TYR A 2 -11.08 -18.79 8.73
C TYR A 2 -11.93 -19.94 9.25
N GLY A 3 -12.84 -20.46 8.43
CA GLY A 3 -13.73 -21.54 8.84
C GLY A 3 -14.50 -22.15 7.68
N LYS A 4 -15.58 -22.83 7.98
CA LYS A 4 -16.40 -23.53 6.98
C LYS A 4 -17.86 -23.14 7.09
N CYS A 5 -18.46 -22.81 5.94
CA CYS A 5 -19.88 -22.54 5.81
C CYS A 5 -20.61 -23.76 5.27
N LYS A 6 -21.40 -24.43 6.12
CA LYS A 6 -22.15 -25.66 5.74
C LYS A 6 -23.65 -25.43 5.64
N ARG A 7 -24.16 -24.31 6.11
CA ARG A 7 -25.60 -24.01 6.13
C ARG A 7 -25.88 -22.52 6.15
N ILE A 8 -27.09 -22.18 5.80
CA ILE A 8 -27.67 -20.83 5.95
C ILE A 8 -28.33 -20.75 7.33
N SER A 9 -28.34 -19.54 7.92
CA SER A 9 -29.02 -19.27 9.19
C SER A 9 -30.56 -19.46 9.04
N PRO A 10 -31.22 -20.03 10.03
CA PRO A 10 -32.67 -20.02 10.06
C PRO A 10 -33.26 -18.66 10.39
N GLU A 11 -32.47 -17.75 10.95
CA GLU A 11 -32.92 -16.42 11.40
C GLU A 11 -32.83 -15.37 10.29
N ALA A 12 -31.95 -15.56 9.31
CA ALA A 12 -31.75 -14.66 8.18
C ALA A 12 -31.05 -15.39 7.03
N PRO A 13 -31.20 -14.94 5.77
CA PRO A 13 -30.58 -15.58 4.61
C PRO A 13 -29.06 -15.27 4.52
N VAL A 14 -28.32 -15.60 5.57
CA VAL A 14 -26.87 -15.39 5.69
C VAL A 14 -26.14 -16.71 5.98
N PRO A 15 -24.93 -16.91 5.46
CA PRO A 15 -24.14 -18.10 5.77
C PRO A 15 -23.71 -18.11 7.25
N ILE A 16 -23.67 -19.29 7.85
CA ILE A 16 -23.09 -19.51 9.18
C ILE A 16 -21.68 -20.06 8.99
N LEU A 17 -20.67 -19.26 9.37
CA LEU A 17 -19.30 -19.73 9.44
C LEU A 17 -19.06 -20.42 10.79
N LYS A 18 -18.59 -21.65 10.75
CA LYS A 18 -17.96 -22.28 11.91
C LYS A 18 -16.47 -21.99 11.84
N GLU A 19 -15.99 -21.12 12.73
CA GLU A 19 -14.58 -20.73 12.77
C GLU A 19 -13.70 -21.92 13.17
N ASP A 20 -12.65 -22.16 12.41
CA ASP A 20 -11.62 -23.14 12.72
C ASP A 20 -10.41 -22.47 13.40
N TYR A 21 -10.00 -21.27 12.91
CA TYR A 21 -8.93 -20.44 13.48
C TYR A 21 -9.02 -18.98 13.00
N PHE A 22 -8.25 -18.11 13.63
CA PHE A 22 -8.03 -16.74 13.16
C PHE A 22 -6.54 -16.40 13.12
N GLU A 23 -6.20 -15.45 12.29
CA GLU A 23 -4.86 -14.85 12.20
C GLU A 23 -4.97 -13.33 12.32
N THR A 24 -3.97 -12.71 12.94
CA THR A 24 -3.81 -11.25 12.95
C THR A 24 -2.55 -10.88 12.19
N LYS A 25 -2.66 -9.91 11.29
CA LYS A 25 -1.53 -9.38 10.53
C LYS A 25 -1.54 -7.86 10.62
N GLU A 26 -0.35 -7.27 10.68
CA GLU A 26 -0.20 -5.83 10.53
C GLU A 26 -0.66 -5.41 9.13
N GLY A 27 -1.35 -4.29 9.06
CA GLY A 27 -1.91 -3.77 7.80
C GLY A 27 -1.66 -2.28 7.62
N MET A 28 -2.21 -1.71 6.54
CA MET A 28 -2.10 -0.29 6.26
C MET A 28 -0.63 0.17 6.23
N SER A 29 -0.28 1.30 6.89
CA SER A 29 1.09 1.81 6.94
C SER A 29 2.09 0.85 7.59
N SER A 30 1.63 -0.03 8.49
CA SER A 30 2.51 -1.07 9.07
C SER A 30 2.92 -2.11 8.03
N ASN A 31 2.07 -2.42 7.02
CA ASN A 31 2.46 -3.31 5.93
C ASN A 31 3.56 -2.69 5.04
N VAL A 32 3.49 -1.38 4.79
CA VAL A 32 4.58 -0.63 4.11
C VAL A 32 5.86 -0.69 4.94
N TYR A 33 5.75 -0.45 6.24
CA TYR A 33 6.88 -0.50 7.18
C TYR A 33 7.57 -1.86 7.18
N GLU A 34 6.83 -2.95 7.35
CA GLU A 34 7.37 -4.32 7.35
C GLU A 34 8.03 -4.69 6.02
N ASN A 35 7.45 -4.28 4.89
CA ASN A 35 8.05 -4.50 3.58
C ASN A 35 9.36 -3.70 3.40
N LEU A 36 9.43 -2.45 3.85
CA LEU A 36 10.67 -1.67 3.82
C LEU A 36 11.75 -2.29 4.70
N LEU A 37 11.40 -2.76 5.91
CA LEU A 37 12.35 -3.49 6.77
C LEU A 37 12.86 -4.77 6.10
N SER A 38 11.99 -5.55 5.48
CA SER A 38 12.37 -6.78 4.79
C SER A 38 13.32 -6.53 3.62
N LEU A 39 13.19 -5.38 2.96
CA LEU A 39 14.07 -4.89 1.91
C LEU A 39 15.42 -4.33 2.45
N GLY A 40 15.62 -4.35 3.76
CA GLY A 40 16.86 -3.89 4.40
C GLY A 40 16.97 -2.36 4.54
N VAL A 41 15.84 -1.65 4.49
CA VAL A 41 15.80 -0.20 4.72
C VAL A 41 15.68 0.07 6.21
N SER A 42 16.45 1.02 6.73
CA SER A 42 16.27 1.54 8.09
C SER A 42 15.08 2.49 8.12
N VAL A 43 14.09 2.23 8.96
CA VAL A 43 12.81 2.96 8.95
C VAL A 43 12.44 3.47 10.33
N THR A 44 12.06 4.74 10.41
CA THR A 44 11.33 5.27 11.57
C THR A 44 9.85 5.37 11.21
N HIS A 45 8.98 4.67 11.93
CA HIS A 45 7.56 4.61 11.66
C HIS A 45 6.76 5.44 12.66
N LEU A 46 6.04 6.44 12.15
CA LEU A 46 5.03 7.20 12.91
C LEU A 46 3.65 6.74 12.49
N LYS A 47 2.89 6.19 13.40
CA LYS A 47 1.50 5.75 13.18
C LYS A 47 0.56 6.33 14.25
N ASN A 48 -0.73 6.32 13.95
CA ASN A 48 -1.78 6.64 14.91
C ASN A 48 -1.75 5.64 16.09
N LYS A 49 -2.30 6.05 17.22
CA LYS A 49 -2.36 5.20 18.42
C LYS A 49 -3.62 4.35 18.45
N GLU A 50 -4.67 4.82 17.77
CA GLU A 50 -5.97 4.18 17.72
C GLU A 50 -5.85 2.85 16.95
N GLN A 51 -6.48 1.82 17.47
CA GLN A 51 -6.50 0.51 16.84
C GLN A 51 -7.57 0.49 15.75
N ILE A 52 -7.12 0.28 14.51
CA ILE A 52 -7.99 0.12 13.34
C ILE A 52 -7.87 -1.33 12.89
N GLU A 53 -8.97 -2.03 12.85
CA GLU A 53 -9.01 -3.45 12.46
C GLU A 53 -9.90 -3.68 11.25
N LYS A 54 -9.47 -4.58 10.40
CA LYS A 54 -10.22 -5.05 9.22
C LYS A 54 -10.41 -6.55 9.33
N HIS A 55 -11.55 -6.95 9.84
CA HIS A 55 -11.90 -8.36 10.01
C HIS A 55 -12.42 -8.93 8.70
N ARG A 56 -11.83 -10.04 8.26
CA ARG A 56 -12.26 -10.79 7.09
C ARG A 56 -12.75 -12.15 7.50
N ILE A 57 -13.96 -12.49 7.10
CA ILE A 57 -14.57 -13.80 7.31
C ILE A 57 -14.39 -14.59 6.02
N VAL A 58 -13.67 -15.71 6.08
CA VAL A 58 -13.27 -16.49 4.90
C VAL A 58 -13.77 -17.93 5.02
N ASP A 59 -14.55 -18.37 4.05
CA ASP A 59 -14.89 -19.79 3.89
C ASP A 59 -13.72 -20.54 3.23
N MET A 60 -13.13 -21.45 3.95
CA MET A 60 -12.00 -22.25 3.49
C MET A 60 -12.41 -23.37 2.52
N THR A 61 -13.69 -23.73 2.46
CA THR A 61 -14.19 -24.75 1.51
C THR A 61 -14.06 -24.25 0.07
N TYR A 62 -14.46 -22.99 -0.16
CA TYR A 62 -14.42 -22.35 -1.48
C TYR A 62 -13.34 -21.28 -1.59
N ARG A 63 -12.55 -21.07 -0.53
CA ARG A 63 -11.52 -20.02 -0.44
C ARG A 63 -12.08 -18.63 -0.77
N GLN A 64 -13.27 -18.35 -0.27
CA GLN A 64 -14.01 -17.14 -0.57
C GLN A 64 -14.16 -16.26 0.66
N GLN A 65 -13.82 -14.96 0.53
CA GLN A 65 -14.18 -13.97 1.54
C GLN A 65 -15.68 -13.72 1.49
N LEU A 66 -16.37 -13.95 2.60
CA LEU A 66 -17.82 -13.79 2.72
C LEU A 66 -18.21 -12.37 3.12
N ILE A 67 -17.48 -11.81 4.06
CA ILE A 67 -17.71 -10.45 4.56
C ILE A 67 -16.40 -9.84 5.06
N ARG A 68 -16.33 -8.51 5.00
CA ARG A 68 -15.35 -7.72 5.75
C ARG A 68 -16.11 -6.70 6.60
N TYR A 69 -15.71 -6.54 7.87
CA TYR A 69 -16.16 -5.44 8.68
C TYR A 69 -14.95 -4.70 9.28
N ASP A 70 -15.06 -3.38 9.32
CA ASP A 70 -13.98 -2.49 9.72
C ASP A 70 -14.35 -1.87 11.09
N VAL A 71 -13.38 -1.85 12.02
CA VAL A 71 -13.54 -1.38 13.39
C VAL A 71 -12.50 -0.31 13.70
N GLY A 72 -12.86 0.68 14.54
CA GLY A 72 -11.91 1.65 15.08
C GLY A 72 -11.54 2.80 14.12
N GLU A 73 -12.26 2.99 13.03
CA GLU A 73 -11.96 4.05 12.03
C GLU A 73 -12.41 5.46 12.45
N ASN A 74 -13.08 5.59 13.58
CA ASN A 74 -13.61 6.86 14.09
C ASN A 74 -12.63 7.51 15.07
N ASN A 75 -12.62 8.86 15.08
CA ASN A 75 -11.88 9.67 16.07
C ASN A 75 -10.34 9.53 16.02
N ILE A 76 -9.78 9.23 14.86
CA ILE A 76 -8.32 9.19 14.67
C ILE A 76 -7.74 10.59 14.88
N GLN A 77 -6.78 10.71 15.80
CA GLN A 77 -6.12 11.99 16.07
C GLN A 77 -5.09 12.31 14.98
N PRO A 78 -5.03 13.54 14.51
CA PRO A 78 -4.01 13.97 13.56
C PRO A 78 -2.58 13.75 14.08
N LEU A 79 -1.66 13.54 13.17
CA LEU A 79 -0.24 13.42 13.50
C LEU A 79 0.24 14.64 14.30
N ASN A 80 0.81 14.38 15.47
CA ASN A 80 1.49 15.44 16.24
C ASN A 80 2.80 15.82 15.52
N LEU A 81 2.84 17.02 14.96
CA LEU A 81 3.94 17.54 14.16
C LEU A 81 5.27 17.65 14.94
N ASN A 82 5.23 17.78 16.27
CA ASN A 82 6.43 17.78 17.13
C ASN A 82 7.17 16.43 17.14
N LYS A 83 6.58 15.36 16.59
CA LYS A 83 7.22 14.05 16.44
C LYS A 83 8.05 13.93 15.17
N LEU A 84 7.92 14.87 14.24
CA LEU A 84 8.73 14.87 13.03
C LEU A 84 10.19 15.12 13.37
N LYS A 85 11.07 14.39 12.69
CA LYS A 85 12.53 14.49 12.85
C LYS A 85 13.15 14.71 11.48
N THR A 86 14.34 15.26 11.46
CA THR A 86 15.18 15.42 10.25
C THR A 86 16.21 14.28 10.15
N GLY A 87 17.01 14.30 9.08
CA GLY A 87 18.08 13.32 8.87
C GLY A 87 17.64 12.04 8.15
N PHE A 88 16.55 12.10 7.38
CA PHE A 88 16.10 11.01 6.53
C PHE A 88 16.49 11.25 5.07
N ASP A 89 16.81 10.18 4.34
CA ASP A 89 17.11 10.22 2.91
C ASP A 89 15.83 10.28 2.06
N ILE A 90 14.73 9.75 2.57
CA ILE A 90 13.42 9.66 1.90
C ILE A 90 12.32 9.70 2.97
N VAL A 91 11.20 10.33 2.65
CA VAL A 91 9.98 10.32 3.46
C VAL A 91 8.89 9.55 2.72
N VAL A 92 8.17 8.69 3.44
CA VAL A 92 7.04 7.92 2.91
C VAL A 92 5.77 8.26 3.69
N VAL A 93 4.72 8.64 2.98
CA VAL A 93 3.39 8.91 3.52
C VAL A 93 2.43 7.83 3.00
N SER A 94 1.99 6.94 3.89
CA SER A 94 0.93 5.96 3.60
C SER A 94 -0.36 6.43 4.28
N ASP A 95 -1.23 7.06 3.51
CA ASP A 95 -2.42 7.76 3.98
C ASP A 95 -3.72 7.08 3.51
N TYR A 96 -4.39 6.44 4.42
CA TYR A 96 -5.70 5.82 4.17
C TYR A 96 -6.89 6.80 4.35
N ASN A 97 -6.58 8.11 4.49
CA ASN A 97 -7.57 9.18 4.67
C ASN A 97 -8.54 8.95 5.84
N LYS A 98 -8.01 8.44 6.96
CA LYS A 98 -8.77 8.16 8.20
C LYS A 98 -8.56 9.24 9.29
N GLY A 99 -7.94 10.38 8.95
CA GLY A 99 -7.77 11.53 9.85
C GLY A 99 -6.36 11.73 10.41
N PHE A 100 -5.47 10.72 10.39
CA PHE A 100 -4.11 10.87 10.87
C PHE A 100 -3.29 11.86 10.03
N ILE A 101 -3.38 11.77 8.70
CA ILE A 101 -2.80 12.73 7.76
C ILE A 101 -3.92 13.63 7.24
N THR A 102 -4.20 14.74 7.93
CA THR A 102 -5.14 15.76 7.45
C THR A 102 -4.52 16.53 6.27
N TYR A 103 -5.31 17.37 5.60
CA TYR A 103 -4.80 18.24 4.53
C TYR A 103 -3.72 19.19 5.03
N ASP A 104 -3.86 19.73 6.24
CA ASP A 104 -2.88 20.64 6.83
C ASP A 104 -1.61 19.89 7.28
N VAL A 105 -1.74 18.69 7.83
CA VAL A 105 -0.61 17.80 8.13
C VAL A 105 0.16 17.47 6.85
N ALA A 106 -0.52 17.14 5.75
CA ALA A 106 0.11 16.86 4.47
C ALA A 106 0.91 18.07 3.94
N LYS A 107 0.32 19.27 3.96
CA LYS A 107 1.02 20.52 3.60
C LYS A 107 2.25 20.75 4.48
N TYR A 108 2.10 20.54 5.79
CA TYR A 108 3.22 20.73 6.71
C TYR A 108 4.36 19.75 6.44
N ILE A 109 4.06 18.48 6.21
CA ILE A 109 5.05 17.45 5.87
C ILE A 109 5.84 17.85 4.62
N CYS A 110 5.17 18.28 3.54
CA CYS A 110 5.82 18.71 2.32
C CYS A 110 6.74 19.91 2.53
N ASN A 111 6.33 20.88 3.35
CA ASN A 111 7.15 22.04 3.67
C ASN A 111 8.34 21.70 4.58
N PHE A 112 8.12 20.83 5.57
CA PHE A 112 9.16 20.43 6.54
C PHE A 112 10.27 19.60 5.87
N TYR A 113 9.90 18.73 4.93
CA TYR A 113 10.82 17.84 4.19
C TYR A 113 11.07 18.31 2.74
N LYS A 114 11.00 19.61 2.47
CA LYS A 114 11.11 20.19 1.11
C LYS A 114 12.38 19.78 0.34
N ASP A 115 13.47 19.46 1.06
CA ASP A 115 14.76 19.08 0.49
C ASP A 115 14.98 17.55 0.46
N VAL A 116 13.94 16.77 0.77
CA VAL A 116 13.97 15.30 0.83
C VAL A 116 12.91 14.74 -0.11
N PRO A 117 13.20 13.73 -0.93
CA PRO A 117 12.17 13.07 -1.75
C PRO A 117 11.04 12.51 -0.89
N ILE A 118 9.80 12.86 -1.25
CA ILE A 118 8.60 12.42 -0.55
C ILE A 118 7.80 11.50 -1.47
N PHE A 119 7.51 10.30 -1.02
CA PHE A 119 6.63 9.33 -1.68
C PHE A 119 5.31 9.22 -0.92
N VAL A 120 4.21 9.33 -1.64
CA VAL A 120 2.87 9.36 -1.06
C VAL A 120 2.01 8.26 -1.67
N ASP A 121 1.35 7.46 -0.85
CA ASP A 121 0.18 6.66 -1.21
C ASP A 121 -1.00 7.22 -0.42
N THR A 122 -2.04 7.69 -1.08
CA THR A 122 -3.15 8.36 -0.40
C THR A 122 -4.51 8.01 -1.01
N LYS A 123 -5.53 8.02 -0.17
CA LYS A 123 -6.95 7.88 -0.55
C LYS A 123 -7.66 9.23 -0.66
N LYS A 124 -6.94 10.34 -0.59
CA LYS A 124 -7.51 11.67 -0.81
C LYS A 124 -7.85 11.87 -2.29
N LYS A 125 -8.99 12.49 -2.56
CA LYS A 125 -9.39 12.87 -3.92
C LYS A 125 -8.73 14.16 -4.40
N ASN A 126 -8.52 15.12 -3.49
CA ASN A 126 -7.84 16.37 -3.79
C ASN A 126 -6.39 16.30 -3.29
N LEU A 127 -5.45 16.24 -4.22
CA LEU A 127 -4.02 16.10 -3.93
C LEU A 127 -3.26 17.43 -3.90
N LYS A 128 -3.94 18.58 -3.99
CA LYS A 128 -3.33 19.92 -3.94
C LYS A 128 -2.65 20.26 -2.62
N CYS A 129 -2.85 19.43 -1.58
CA CYS A 129 -2.12 19.56 -0.30
C CYS A 129 -0.67 19.07 -0.37
N PHE A 130 -0.33 18.26 -1.37
CA PHE A 130 1.02 17.76 -1.58
C PHE A 130 1.78 18.65 -2.55
N LYS A 131 3.09 18.81 -2.34
CA LYS A 131 4.01 19.57 -3.21
C LYS A 131 5.33 18.84 -3.35
N ASN A 132 5.92 18.87 -4.55
CA ASN A 132 7.21 18.22 -4.86
C ASN A 132 7.26 16.76 -4.41
N CYS A 133 6.18 16.01 -4.66
CA CYS A 133 6.04 14.63 -4.21
C CYS A 133 5.87 13.67 -5.39
N TYR A 134 6.35 12.44 -5.20
CA TYR A 134 5.94 11.30 -6.01
C TYR A 134 4.66 10.72 -5.39
N ILE A 135 3.53 10.83 -6.08
CA ILE A 135 2.23 10.38 -5.57
C ILE A 135 1.82 9.13 -6.31
N LYS A 136 1.62 8.04 -5.59
CA LYS A 136 1.09 6.79 -6.10
C LYS A 136 -0.38 6.65 -5.69
N ILE A 137 -1.23 6.41 -6.67
CA ILE A 137 -2.65 6.07 -6.49
C ILE A 137 -3.01 4.88 -7.39
N ASN A 138 -4.17 4.27 -7.19
CA ASN A 138 -4.68 3.25 -8.10
C ASN A 138 -5.60 3.87 -9.17
N ASN A 139 -6.03 3.06 -10.15
CA ASN A 139 -6.91 3.52 -11.24
C ASN A 139 -8.26 4.07 -10.74
N ILE A 140 -8.86 3.47 -9.71
CA ILE A 140 -10.14 3.94 -9.16
C ILE A 140 -9.96 5.31 -8.49
N GLU A 141 -8.88 5.49 -7.75
CA GLU A 141 -8.52 6.77 -7.12
C GLU A 141 -8.19 7.82 -8.17
N TYR A 142 -7.58 7.42 -9.29
CA TYR A 142 -7.31 8.31 -10.42
C TYR A 142 -8.57 8.81 -11.10
N GLU A 143 -9.57 7.95 -11.31
CA GLU A 143 -10.89 8.35 -11.86
C GLU A 143 -11.65 9.33 -10.95
N LEU A 144 -11.40 9.27 -9.64
CA LEU A 144 -12.00 10.14 -8.64
C LEU A 144 -11.15 11.38 -8.30
N LEU A 145 -10.05 11.60 -9.02
CA LEU A 145 -9.12 12.67 -8.73
C LEU A 145 -9.72 14.05 -9.05
N GLU A 146 -9.80 14.91 -8.03
CA GLU A 146 -10.36 16.27 -8.15
C GLU A 146 -9.30 17.33 -8.48
N GLY A 147 -8.01 17.04 -8.20
CA GLY A 147 -6.91 17.95 -8.49
C GLY A 147 -5.58 17.55 -7.87
N ILE A 148 -4.50 17.98 -8.52
CA ILE A 148 -3.12 17.74 -8.12
C ILE A 148 -2.29 19.01 -8.40
N ASN A 149 -1.19 19.23 -7.66
CA ASN A 149 -0.21 20.27 -8.00
C ASN A 149 0.67 19.84 -9.17
N GLU A 150 1.02 20.78 -10.02
CA GLU A 150 1.86 20.56 -11.22
C GLU A 150 3.29 20.15 -10.87
N ASP A 151 3.77 20.48 -9.67
CA ASP A 151 5.08 20.12 -9.14
C ASP A 151 5.13 18.69 -8.54
N CYS A 152 4.01 17.95 -8.57
CA CYS A 152 3.95 16.58 -8.15
C CYS A 152 4.00 15.61 -9.33
N GLU A 153 4.68 14.49 -9.13
CA GLU A 153 4.77 13.42 -10.10
C GLU A 153 3.80 12.29 -9.76
N LEU A 154 2.86 12.00 -10.68
CA LEU A 154 1.80 11.03 -10.46
C LEU A 154 2.14 9.67 -11.06
N ILE A 155 2.01 8.62 -10.25
CA ILE A 155 2.16 7.22 -10.63
C ILE A 155 0.81 6.54 -10.38
N VAL A 156 0.18 6.01 -11.43
CA VAL A 156 -1.11 5.32 -11.31
C VAL A 156 -0.93 3.83 -11.50
N THR A 157 -1.22 3.03 -10.48
CA THR A 157 -1.19 1.57 -10.61
C THR A 157 -2.45 1.06 -11.30
N LEU A 158 -2.27 0.24 -12.35
CA LEU A 158 -3.31 -0.28 -13.24
C LEU A 158 -3.52 -1.80 -13.05
N GLY A 159 -3.27 -2.32 -11.87
CA GLY A 159 -3.35 -3.75 -11.57
C GLY A 159 -2.45 -4.59 -12.51
N GLY A 160 -3.04 -5.57 -13.18
CA GLY A 160 -2.32 -6.47 -14.09
C GLY A 160 -1.71 -5.81 -15.34
N GLU A 161 -2.05 -4.55 -15.64
CA GLU A 161 -1.45 -3.80 -16.75
C GLU A 161 -0.14 -3.08 -16.33
N GLY A 162 0.14 -2.99 -15.03
CA GLY A 162 1.34 -2.34 -14.49
C GLY A 162 1.09 -0.96 -13.92
N ALA A 163 1.86 0.05 -14.31
CA ALA A 163 1.72 1.41 -13.80
C ALA A 163 1.87 2.46 -14.91
N LEU A 164 1.05 3.50 -14.86
CA LEU A 164 1.12 4.67 -15.72
C LEU A 164 1.97 5.75 -15.03
N TYR A 165 2.96 6.28 -15.75
CA TYR A 165 3.75 7.41 -15.33
C TYR A 165 4.19 8.22 -16.55
N ASN A 166 4.05 9.54 -16.50
CA ASN A 166 4.38 10.46 -17.61
C ASN A 166 3.77 10.01 -18.96
N LYS A 167 2.49 9.65 -18.97
CA LYS A 167 1.74 9.18 -20.16
C LYS A 167 2.26 7.86 -20.76
N GLN A 168 3.18 7.18 -20.09
CA GLN A 168 3.72 5.89 -20.52
C GLN A 168 3.29 4.79 -19.54
N ILE A 169 2.85 3.64 -20.08
CA ILE A 169 2.54 2.44 -19.28
C ILE A 169 3.79 1.60 -19.12
N TYR A 170 4.17 1.39 -17.88
CA TYR A 170 5.23 0.48 -17.45
C TYR A 170 4.60 -0.87 -17.16
N LYS A 171 4.61 -1.75 -18.14
CA LYS A 171 3.94 -3.05 -18.06
C LYS A 171 4.50 -3.91 -16.93
N THR A 172 3.64 -4.77 -16.37
CA THR A 172 4.05 -5.82 -15.43
C THR A 172 3.90 -7.20 -16.06
N LYS A 173 4.53 -8.21 -15.44
CA LYS A 173 4.37 -9.60 -15.84
C LYS A 173 2.95 -10.05 -15.48
N LYS A 174 2.22 -10.63 -16.44
CA LYS A 174 0.94 -11.28 -16.17
C LYS A 174 1.17 -12.53 -15.32
N VAL A 175 0.48 -12.61 -14.21
CA VAL A 175 0.53 -13.73 -13.27
C VAL A 175 -0.88 -14.16 -12.91
N GLU A 176 -1.03 -15.38 -12.44
CA GLU A 176 -2.28 -15.81 -11.83
C GLU A 176 -2.44 -15.11 -10.49
N VAL A 177 -3.53 -14.35 -10.35
CA VAL A 177 -3.81 -13.55 -9.16
C VAL A 177 -4.54 -14.39 -8.14
N TYR A 178 -3.95 -14.52 -6.96
CA TYR A 178 -4.56 -15.21 -5.83
C TYR A 178 -5.24 -14.24 -4.87
N ASP A 179 -4.54 -13.16 -4.51
CA ASP A 179 -5.06 -12.10 -3.63
C ASP A 179 -4.34 -10.77 -3.95
N VAL A 180 -5.10 -9.70 -4.07
CA VAL A 180 -4.57 -8.35 -4.34
C VAL A 180 -4.27 -7.54 -3.07
N CYS A 181 -4.54 -8.10 -1.89
CA CYS A 181 -4.40 -7.42 -0.61
C CYS A 181 -2.94 -7.05 -0.35
N GLY A 182 -2.68 -5.76 -0.08
CA GLY A 182 -1.32 -5.26 0.20
C GLY A 182 -0.41 -5.07 -1.01
N ALA A 183 -0.86 -5.40 -2.24
CA ALA A 183 -0.04 -5.21 -3.45
C ALA A 183 0.38 -3.75 -3.65
N GLY A 184 -0.49 -2.79 -3.31
CA GLY A 184 -0.19 -1.36 -3.35
C GLY A 184 0.88 -0.94 -2.34
N ASP A 185 0.87 -1.55 -1.16
CA ASP A 185 1.87 -1.28 -0.11
C ASP A 185 3.24 -1.84 -0.52
N VAL A 186 3.26 -3.04 -1.11
CA VAL A 186 4.50 -3.64 -1.66
C VAL A 186 5.02 -2.82 -2.84
N PHE A 187 4.14 -2.35 -3.72
CA PHE A 187 4.54 -1.47 -4.82
C PHE A 187 5.23 -0.22 -4.28
N LEU A 188 4.63 0.48 -3.31
CA LEU A 188 5.20 1.67 -2.68
C LEU A 188 6.57 1.36 -2.04
N SER A 189 6.65 0.29 -1.25
CA SER A 189 7.88 -0.10 -0.57
C SER A 189 9.02 -0.42 -1.55
N ALA A 190 8.73 -1.20 -2.61
CA ALA A 190 9.71 -1.54 -3.63
C ALA A 190 10.11 -0.33 -4.50
N LEU A 191 9.17 0.58 -4.78
CA LEU A 191 9.44 1.84 -5.46
C LEU A 191 10.47 2.68 -4.69
N VAL A 192 10.21 2.89 -3.40
CA VAL A 192 11.08 3.65 -2.49
C VAL A 192 12.45 2.97 -2.35
N TYR A 193 12.46 1.67 -2.11
CA TYR A 193 13.69 0.88 -2.01
C TYR A 193 14.58 1.00 -3.24
N LYS A 194 14.02 0.85 -4.43
CA LYS A 194 14.79 0.96 -5.66
C LYS A 194 15.24 2.40 -5.91
N PHE A 195 14.37 3.39 -5.66
CA PHE A 195 14.71 4.78 -5.80
C PHE A 195 15.82 5.22 -4.83
N SER A 196 15.84 4.72 -3.61
CA SER A 196 16.92 5.02 -2.65
C SER A 196 18.31 4.66 -3.21
N LYS A 197 18.39 3.59 -3.99
CA LYS A 197 19.63 3.08 -4.59
C LYS A 197 19.97 3.72 -5.94
N SER A 198 18.97 3.93 -6.80
CA SER A 198 19.21 4.32 -8.20
C SER A 198 18.97 5.78 -8.50
N LYS A 199 18.15 6.48 -7.68
CA LYS A 199 17.62 7.84 -7.94
C LYS A 199 16.89 7.96 -9.29
N ASP A 200 16.50 6.83 -9.89
CA ASP A 200 15.78 6.74 -11.17
C ASP A 200 14.36 6.19 -10.93
N ILE A 201 13.37 7.06 -11.14
CA ILE A 201 11.96 6.72 -10.91
C ILE A 201 11.45 5.65 -11.89
N LYS A 202 11.91 5.67 -13.14
CA LYS A 202 11.48 4.72 -14.17
C LYS A 202 11.93 3.28 -13.83
N SER A 203 13.20 3.13 -13.48
CA SER A 203 13.74 1.85 -12.99
C SER A 203 13.04 1.40 -11.69
N SER A 204 12.66 2.36 -10.85
CA SER A 204 11.95 2.08 -9.59
C SER A 204 10.53 1.58 -9.82
N ILE A 205 9.82 2.13 -10.80
CA ILE A 205 8.48 1.66 -11.21
C ILE A 205 8.56 0.21 -11.76
N HIS A 206 9.55 -0.12 -12.58
CA HIS A 206 9.74 -1.49 -13.06
C HIS A 206 9.96 -2.48 -11.92
N THR A 207 10.79 -2.10 -10.94
CA THR A 207 11.04 -2.94 -9.76
C THR A 207 9.77 -3.07 -8.91
N ALA A 208 9.03 -1.98 -8.70
CA ALA A 208 7.78 -1.96 -7.95
C ALA A 208 6.72 -2.87 -8.59
N ASN A 209 6.53 -2.78 -9.91
CA ASN A 209 5.64 -3.66 -10.66
C ASN A 209 5.99 -5.14 -10.47
N LYS A 210 7.28 -5.47 -10.57
CA LYS A 210 7.77 -6.84 -10.44
C LYS A 210 7.51 -7.42 -9.05
N PHE A 211 7.77 -6.64 -8.01
CA PHE A 211 7.59 -7.08 -6.62
C PHE A 211 6.09 -7.19 -6.27
N ALA A 212 5.28 -6.21 -6.67
CA ALA A 212 3.84 -6.26 -6.48
C ALA A 212 3.19 -7.43 -7.23
N SER A 213 3.60 -7.70 -8.49
CA SER A 213 3.07 -8.85 -9.25
C SER A 213 3.44 -10.21 -8.63
N TYR A 214 4.56 -10.30 -7.94
CA TYR A 214 4.91 -11.50 -7.19
C TYR A 214 4.00 -11.68 -5.97
N THR A 215 3.72 -10.62 -5.22
CA THR A 215 2.93 -10.73 -3.98
C THR A 215 1.47 -11.08 -4.23
N VAL A 216 0.87 -10.70 -5.36
CA VAL A 216 -0.52 -11.07 -5.68
C VAL A 216 -0.71 -12.58 -5.94
N THR A 217 0.37 -13.36 -6.07
CA THR A 217 0.33 -14.83 -6.13
C THR A 217 0.28 -15.49 -4.74
N LYS A 218 0.27 -14.68 -3.67
CA LYS A 218 0.24 -15.14 -2.27
C LYS A 218 -1.10 -14.79 -1.62
N LEU A 219 -1.43 -15.44 -0.52
CA LEU A 219 -2.67 -15.19 0.23
C LEU A 219 -2.48 -14.06 1.24
N GLY A 220 -3.38 -13.09 1.26
CA GLY A 220 -3.43 -11.99 2.21
C GLY A 220 -2.35 -10.94 2.00
N SER A 221 -2.26 -9.99 2.93
CA SER A 221 -1.15 -9.02 2.95
C SER A 221 0.16 -9.77 3.15
N TYR A 222 1.01 -9.76 2.11
CA TYR A 222 2.24 -10.52 2.09
C TYR A 222 3.45 -9.61 2.29
N VAL A 223 4.30 -9.96 3.25
CA VAL A 223 5.60 -9.31 3.45
C VAL A 223 6.67 -10.14 2.74
N LEU A 224 7.44 -9.52 1.87
CA LEU A 224 8.49 -10.18 1.09
C LEU A 224 9.55 -10.79 2.02
N THR A 225 9.91 -12.05 1.81
CA THR A 225 11.01 -12.68 2.52
C THR A 225 12.36 -12.35 1.87
N LYS A 226 13.46 -12.51 2.59
CA LYS A 226 14.82 -12.36 2.02
C LYS A 226 15.04 -13.25 0.79
N LYS A 227 14.46 -14.46 0.80
CA LYS A 227 14.53 -15.41 -0.32
C LYS A 227 13.79 -14.87 -1.55
N ASP A 228 12.59 -14.31 -1.35
CA ASP A 228 11.80 -13.71 -2.44
C ASP A 228 12.56 -12.55 -3.07
N ILE A 229 13.11 -11.67 -2.24
CA ILE A 229 13.87 -10.50 -2.69
C ILE A 229 15.09 -10.94 -3.53
N GLN A 230 15.87 -11.90 -3.04
CA GLN A 230 17.01 -12.44 -3.79
C GLN A 230 16.62 -13.07 -5.12
N GLN A 231 15.50 -13.77 -5.15
CA GLN A 231 14.97 -14.35 -6.40
C GLN A 231 14.56 -13.24 -7.37
N LEU A 232 13.78 -12.28 -6.88
CA LEU A 232 13.27 -11.18 -7.69
C LEU A 232 14.41 -10.27 -8.21
N GLU A 233 15.46 -10.02 -7.45
CA GLU A 233 16.61 -9.23 -7.90
C GLU A 233 17.43 -9.92 -8.99
N LYS A 234 17.55 -11.26 -8.97
CA LYS A 234 18.26 -12.04 -9.97
C LYS A 234 17.51 -12.12 -11.31
N GLU A 235 16.19 -12.08 -11.30
CA GLU A 235 15.42 -12.09 -12.54
C GLU A 235 15.64 -10.78 -13.30
N LYS A 236 16.31 -10.83 -14.47
CA LYS A 236 16.52 -9.67 -15.34
C LYS A 236 15.16 -9.08 -15.77
N ILE A 237 14.99 -7.78 -15.58
CA ILE A 237 13.87 -7.04 -16.18
C ILE A 237 14.09 -7.09 -17.68
N LYS A 238 13.25 -7.82 -18.42
CA LYS A 238 13.28 -7.74 -19.89
C LYS A 238 12.78 -6.35 -20.26
N PRO A 239 13.57 -5.52 -20.95
CA PRO A 239 13.05 -4.28 -21.50
C PRO A 239 11.93 -4.63 -22.50
N ASN A 240 10.83 -3.89 -22.42
CA ASN A 240 9.76 -3.94 -23.42
C ASN A 240 10.19 -3.23 -24.69
#